data_ba878ec3403f7855c07fe2482c08ac96
#
_entry.id   ba878ec3403f7855c07fe2482c08ac96
#
_cell.length_a   1.000
_cell.length_b   1.000
_cell.length_c   1.000
_cell.angle_alpha   90.00
_cell.angle_beta   90.00
_cell.angle_gamma   90.00
#
_symmetry.space_group_name_H-M   'P 1'
#
loop_
_entity.id
_entity.type
_entity.pdbx_description
1 polymer ?
#
loop_
_entity_poly.entity_id
_entity_poly.type
_entity_poly.pdbx_seq_one_letter_code
_entity_poly.pdbx_strand_id
1 'polypeptide(L)'
;MPIYFRNTPVSAPFMFDSIGNHWIEGGTCRPEGYPHYHYLQTESGCGQIEIQGKIYELRENEGFLIAPSIPHSYKKKSDLWINAFATFTGTLEASIPAMLQNRSVIWIEKEQGQQIAAQIATCVDEIAAHGQQDSKFLSLNCYNLLLNFTDCVNGPAHMQ
;
A
#
# COMPACT_ATOMS: atom_id res chain seq x y z
N MET A 1 -9.80 9.89 0.52
CA MET A 1 -10.74 9.50 -0.53
C MET A 1 -10.11 8.40 -1.38
N PRO A 2 -10.77 7.26 -1.57
CA PRO A 2 -10.22 6.18 -2.39
C PRO A 2 -10.40 6.46 -3.88
N ILE A 3 -9.39 6.12 -4.64
CA ILE A 3 -9.39 6.27 -6.09
C ILE A 3 -9.07 4.90 -6.70
N TYR A 4 -9.97 4.41 -7.55
CA TYR A 4 -9.83 3.11 -8.21
C TYR A 4 -9.68 3.31 -9.72
N PHE A 5 -8.80 2.52 -10.33
CA PHE A 5 -8.52 2.58 -11.77
C PHE A 5 -9.05 1.34 -12.49
N ARG A 6 -10.15 0.76 -12.01
CA ARG A 6 -10.66 -0.54 -12.48
C ARG A 6 -10.93 -0.63 -13.98
N ASN A 7 -11.33 0.47 -14.59
CA ASN A 7 -11.66 0.51 -16.01
C ASN A 7 -10.53 1.11 -16.86
N THR A 8 -9.36 1.33 -16.25
CA THR A 8 -8.21 1.86 -16.97
C THR A 8 -7.40 0.70 -17.52
N PRO A 9 -7.16 0.64 -18.85
CA PRO A 9 -6.32 -0.42 -19.41
C PRO A 9 -4.91 -0.36 -18.83
N VAL A 10 -4.32 -1.53 -18.56
CA VAL A 10 -2.94 -1.62 -18.12
C VAL A 10 -2.05 -1.32 -19.32
N SER A 11 -1.37 -0.19 -19.30
CA SER A 11 -0.60 0.33 -20.44
C SER A 11 0.79 0.82 -20.09
N ALA A 12 1.13 0.89 -18.80
CA ALA A 12 2.45 1.33 -18.33
C ALA A 12 3.10 0.23 -17.50
N PRO A 13 4.44 0.21 -17.37
CA PRO A 13 5.15 -0.80 -16.61
C PRO A 13 4.66 -0.94 -15.17
N PHE A 14 4.45 0.18 -14.49
CA PHE A 14 3.93 0.19 -13.12
C PHE A 14 2.80 1.20 -13.04
N MET A 15 1.68 0.78 -12.49
CA MET A 15 0.48 1.60 -12.37
C MET A 15 -0.18 1.35 -11.01
N PHE A 16 -0.94 2.33 -10.54
CA PHE A 16 -1.82 2.09 -9.40
C PHE A 16 -3.08 1.36 -9.85
N ASP A 17 -3.45 0.32 -9.14
CA ASP A 17 -4.78 -0.30 -9.22
C ASP A 17 -5.77 0.53 -8.37
N SER A 18 -5.29 0.99 -7.22
CA SER A 18 -6.02 1.95 -6.38
C SER A 18 -5.02 2.77 -5.56
N ILE A 19 -5.46 3.93 -5.10
CA ILE A 19 -4.69 4.79 -4.21
C ILE A 19 -5.66 5.67 -3.42
N GLY A 20 -5.33 5.97 -2.18
CA GLY A 20 -6.16 6.86 -1.38
C GLY A 20 -5.53 7.19 -0.05
N ASN A 21 -6.12 8.19 0.60
CA ASN A 21 -5.76 8.58 1.94
C ASN A 21 -7.00 9.10 2.69
N HIS A 22 -6.83 9.37 3.96
CA HIS A 22 -7.92 9.86 4.83
C HIS A 22 -9.13 8.92 4.81
N TRP A 23 -8.89 7.62 4.66
CA TRP A 23 -9.92 6.60 4.61
C TRP A 23 -10.24 6.10 6.03
N ILE A 24 -11.51 6.20 6.41
CA ILE A 24 -11.96 5.67 7.71
C ILE A 24 -12.16 4.17 7.56
N GLU A 25 -11.36 3.40 8.29
CA GLU A 25 -11.34 1.95 8.16
C GLU A 25 -12.02 1.26 9.35
N GLY A 26 -12.99 0.40 9.04
CA GLY A 26 -13.65 -0.43 10.05
C GLY A 26 -13.02 -1.80 10.18
N GLY A 27 -12.65 -2.37 9.06
CA GLY A 27 -12.05 -3.69 9.01
C GLY A 27 -12.31 -4.39 7.69
N THR A 28 -11.46 -5.34 7.37
CA THR A 28 -11.54 -6.12 6.13
C THR A 28 -10.96 -7.50 6.39
N CYS A 29 -11.57 -8.52 5.80
CA CYS A 29 -11.04 -9.88 5.83
C CYS A 29 -10.87 -10.37 4.40
N ARG A 30 -9.66 -10.83 4.07
CA ARG A 30 -9.32 -11.37 2.76
C ARG A 30 -8.72 -12.76 2.91
N PRO A 31 -9.55 -13.80 3.01
CA PRO A 31 -9.05 -15.17 3.21
C PRO A 31 -8.21 -15.68 2.04
N GLU A 32 -8.35 -15.09 0.86
CA GLU A 32 -7.55 -15.46 -0.32
C GLU A 32 -6.56 -14.36 -0.71
N GLY A 33 -6.40 -13.33 0.13
CA GLY A 33 -5.55 -12.20 -0.15
C GLY A 33 -6.16 -11.23 -1.15
N TYR A 34 -5.37 -10.24 -1.55
CA TYR A 34 -5.71 -9.30 -2.59
C TYR A 34 -4.97 -9.70 -3.88
N PRO A 35 -5.52 -9.47 -5.07
CA PRO A 35 -4.87 -9.95 -6.31
C PRO A 35 -3.60 -9.19 -6.71
N HIS A 36 -3.30 -8.06 -6.08
CA HIS A 36 -2.13 -7.23 -6.35
C HIS A 36 -1.37 -6.95 -5.07
N TYR A 37 -0.14 -6.44 -5.19
CA TYR A 37 0.55 -5.88 -4.02
C TYR A 37 -0.29 -4.79 -3.39
N HIS A 38 -0.42 -4.85 -2.07
CA HIS A 38 -1.31 -3.98 -1.31
C HIS A 38 -0.54 -3.33 -0.17
N TYR A 39 -0.47 -2.01 -0.17
CA TYR A 39 0.09 -1.23 0.91
C TYR A 39 -1.01 -0.61 1.75
N LEU A 40 -0.88 -0.72 3.07
CA LEU A 40 -1.78 -0.12 4.04
C LEU A 40 -0.95 0.56 5.12
N GLN A 41 -1.30 1.79 5.46
CA GLN A 41 -0.62 2.58 6.48
C GLN A 41 -1.63 3.28 7.37
N THR A 42 -1.35 3.33 8.67
CA THR A 42 -2.14 4.13 9.60
C THR A 42 -1.73 5.59 9.49
N GLU A 43 -2.69 6.46 9.22
CA GLU A 43 -2.51 7.92 9.32
C GLU A 43 -2.77 8.39 10.74
N SER A 44 -3.87 7.97 11.35
CA SER A 44 -4.20 8.28 12.73
C SER A 44 -5.00 7.14 13.36
N GLY A 45 -4.92 7.05 14.68
CA GLY A 45 -5.51 5.95 15.42
C GLY A 45 -4.60 4.73 15.41
N CYS A 46 -5.19 3.57 15.61
CA CYS A 46 -4.45 2.31 15.66
C CYS A 46 -5.29 1.20 15.06
N GLY A 47 -4.69 0.40 14.24
CA GLY A 47 -5.28 -0.80 13.69
C GLY A 47 -4.56 -2.05 14.13
N GLN A 48 -5.14 -3.18 13.79
CA GLN A 48 -4.57 -4.49 14.06
C GLN A 48 -4.65 -5.29 12.77
N ILE A 49 -3.54 -5.91 12.39
CA ILE A 49 -3.50 -6.76 11.20
C ILE A 49 -3.10 -8.17 11.59
N GLU A 50 -3.78 -9.15 11.01
CA GLU A 50 -3.46 -10.57 11.19
C GLU A 50 -3.00 -11.14 9.87
N ILE A 51 -1.78 -11.69 9.87
CA ILE A 51 -1.16 -12.30 8.69
C ILE A 51 -0.49 -13.59 9.13
N GLN A 52 -0.82 -14.71 8.46
CA GLN A 52 -0.15 -16.00 8.72
C GLN A 52 -0.21 -16.42 10.18
N GLY A 53 -1.34 -16.15 10.83
CA GLY A 53 -1.57 -16.54 12.22
C GLY A 53 -0.93 -15.63 13.26
N LYS A 54 -0.28 -14.55 12.83
CA LYS A 54 0.33 -13.57 13.73
C LYS A 54 -0.44 -12.26 13.69
N ILE A 55 -0.50 -11.60 14.83
CA ILE A 55 -1.22 -10.35 15.01
C ILE A 55 -0.21 -9.25 15.28
N TYR A 56 -0.34 -8.15 14.52
CA TYR A 56 0.53 -6.98 14.65
C TYR A 56 -0.32 -5.74 14.89
N GLU A 57 0.16 -4.83 15.75
CA GLU A 57 -0.42 -3.50 15.85
C GLU A 57 0.13 -2.62 14.74
N LEU A 58 -0.74 -1.80 14.17
CA LEU A 58 -0.37 -0.84 13.14
C LEU A 58 -0.63 0.56 13.69
N ARG A 59 0.42 1.15 14.22
CA ARG A 59 0.37 2.48 14.85
C ARG A 59 0.54 3.57 13.80
N GLU A 60 0.42 4.81 14.24
CA GLU A 60 0.54 5.96 13.36
C GLU A 60 1.83 5.94 12.55
N ASN A 61 1.71 6.11 11.25
CA ASN A 61 2.76 6.07 10.23
C ASN A 61 3.44 4.71 10.00
N GLU A 62 2.99 3.67 10.67
CA GLU A 62 3.44 2.30 10.37
C GLU A 62 2.58 1.69 9.29
N GLY A 63 3.19 0.85 8.46
CA GLY A 63 2.50 0.23 7.35
C GLY A 63 2.97 -1.19 7.03
N PHE A 64 2.17 -1.86 6.20
CA PHE A 64 2.49 -3.17 5.63
C PHE A 64 2.34 -3.13 4.12
N LEU A 65 3.31 -3.72 3.45
CA LEU A 65 3.17 -4.08 2.03
C LEU A 65 3.01 -5.60 1.96
N ILE A 66 1.92 -6.06 1.35
CA ILE A 66 1.55 -7.47 1.31
C ILE A 66 1.52 -7.93 -0.13
N ALA A 67 2.19 -9.05 -0.42
CA ALA A 67 2.22 -9.64 -1.75
C ALA A 67 0.84 -10.18 -2.16
N PRO A 68 0.60 -10.37 -3.48
CA PRO A 68 -0.65 -10.93 -3.95
C PRO A 68 -0.96 -12.28 -3.33
N SER A 69 -2.25 -12.52 -3.09
CA SER A 69 -2.79 -13.81 -2.65
C SER A 69 -2.32 -14.27 -1.27
N ILE A 70 -1.83 -13.36 -0.44
CA ILE A 70 -1.48 -13.67 0.94
C ILE A 70 -2.70 -13.40 1.83
N PRO A 71 -3.28 -14.42 2.46
CA PRO A 71 -4.44 -14.24 3.34
C PRO A 71 -4.12 -13.28 4.48
N HIS A 72 -5.01 -12.35 4.72
CA HIS A 72 -4.86 -11.39 5.81
C HIS A 72 -6.20 -10.80 6.21
N SER A 73 -6.24 -10.22 7.40
CA SER A 73 -7.37 -9.44 7.85
C SER A 73 -6.86 -8.28 8.69
N TYR A 74 -7.62 -7.21 8.72
CA TYR A 74 -7.32 -6.10 9.60
C TYR A 74 -8.60 -5.47 10.15
N LYS A 75 -8.49 -4.84 11.30
CA LYS A 75 -9.60 -4.19 11.96
C LYS A 75 -9.12 -3.01 12.79
N LYS A 76 -10.00 -2.07 13.06
CA LYS A 76 -9.68 -0.96 13.95
C LYS A 76 -9.45 -1.47 15.37
N LYS A 77 -8.49 -0.88 16.05
CA LYS A 77 -8.23 -1.11 17.46
C LYS A 77 -8.64 0.10 18.31
N SER A 78 -8.48 1.29 17.75
CA SER A 78 -9.01 2.54 18.33
C SER A 78 -10.41 2.81 17.81
N ASP A 79 -11.14 3.74 18.42
CA ASP A 79 -12.50 4.10 18.01
C ASP A 79 -12.55 4.57 16.56
N LEU A 80 -11.55 5.33 16.16
CA LEU A 80 -11.39 5.83 14.80
C LEU A 80 -10.01 5.42 14.28
N TRP A 81 -9.98 4.78 13.12
CA TRP A 81 -8.75 4.37 12.46
C TRP A 81 -8.77 4.90 11.02
N ILE A 82 -7.82 5.77 10.70
CA ILE A 82 -7.74 6.43 9.40
C ILE A 82 -6.49 5.96 8.68
N ASN A 83 -6.66 5.57 7.42
CA ASN A 83 -5.61 4.93 6.61
C ASN A 83 -5.26 5.69 5.35
N ALA A 84 -4.02 5.51 4.92
CA ALA A 84 -3.58 5.68 3.54
C ALA A 84 -3.31 4.31 2.94
N PHE A 85 -3.52 4.15 1.65
CA PHE A 85 -3.31 2.86 0.97
C PHE A 85 -2.94 3.06 -0.49
N ALA A 86 -2.34 2.03 -1.07
CA ALA A 86 -2.09 1.93 -2.51
C ALA A 86 -2.02 0.47 -2.91
N THR A 87 -2.52 0.15 -4.10
CA THR A 87 -2.38 -1.17 -4.70
C THR A 87 -1.75 -0.99 -6.08
N PHE A 88 -0.98 -1.98 -6.53
CA PHE A 88 -0.07 -1.84 -7.64
C PHE A 88 -0.33 -2.86 -8.74
N THR A 89 -0.31 -2.40 -9.98
CA THR A 89 -0.42 -3.24 -11.16
C THR A 89 0.57 -2.76 -12.22
N GLY A 90 0.43 -3.15 -13.46
CA GLY A 90 1.27 -2.70 -14.57
C GLY A 90 1.68 -3.87 -15.47
N THR A 91 2.23 -3.53 -16.65
CA THR A 91 2.71 -4.54 -17.60
C THR A 91 3.92 -5.30 -17.04
N LEU A 92 4.65 -4.71 -16.09
CA LEU A 92 5.80 -5.33 -15.41
C LEU A 92 5.48 -5.71 -13.96
N GLU A 93 4.21 -5.87 -13.63
CA GLU A 93 3.79 -6.29 -12.29
C GLU A 93 4.51 -7.57 -11.85
N ALA A 94 4.76 -8.49 -12.77
CA ALA A 94 5.43 -9.75 -12.46
C ALA A 94 6.89 -9.57 -12.02
N SER A 95 7.49 -8.40 -12.21
CA SER A 95 8.86 -8.14 -11.77
C SER A 95 8.93 -7.62 -10.33
N ILE A 96 7.81 -7.22 -9.73
CA ILE A 96 7.79 -6.66 -8.38
C ILE A 96 8.36 -7.63 -7.34
N PRO A 97 8.02 -8.93 -7.35
CA PRO A 97 8.59 -9.87 -6.37
C PRO A 97 10.13 -9.84 -6.34
N ALA A 98 10.78 -9.79 -7.50
CA ALA A 98 12.24 -9.74 -7.56
C ALA A 98 12.79 -8.43 -6.97
N MET A 99 12.10 -7.31 -7.18
CA MET A 99 12.48 -6.02 -6.58
C MET A 99 12.47 -6.09 -5.06
N LEU A 100 11.57 -6.88 -4.49
CA LEU A 100 11.32 -6.97 -3.05
C LEU A 100 11.92 -8.24 -2.43
N GLN A 101 12.88 -8.87 -3.10
CA GLN A 101 13.57 -10.08 -2.64
C GLN A 101 12.60 -11.22 -2.30
N ASN A 102 11.50 -11.31 -3.04
CA ASN A 102 10.45 -12.33 -2.87
C ASN A 102 9.82 -12.36 -1.48
N ARG A 103 9.85 -11.23 -0.75
CA ARG A 103 9.19 -11.13 0.55
C ARG A 103 7.67 -11.08 0.36
N SER A 104 6.96 -11.89 1.15
CA SER A 104 5.48 -11.89 1.14
C SER A 104 4.90 -10.71 1.89
N VAL A 105 5.61 -10.24 2.91
CA VAL A 105 5.16 -9.12 3.76
C VAL A 105 6.36 -8.27 4.08
N ILE A 106 6.22 -6.96 3.94
CA ILE A 106 7.25 -5.99 4.31
C ILE A 106 6.65 -5.02 5.30
N TRP A 107 7.29 -4.93 6.46
CA TRP A 107 6.95 -3.95 7.50
C TRP A 107 7.57 -2.60 7.13
N ILE A 108 6.77 -1.53 7.26
CA ILE A 108 7.22 -0.17 7.03
C ILE A 108 7.23 0.56 8.37
N GLU A 109 8.43 0.98 8.78
CA GLU A 109 8.59 1.71 10.01
C GLU A 109 8.12 3.16 9.86
N LYS A 110 7.91 3.81 10.99
CA LYS A 110 7.35 5.15 11.08
C LYS A 110 8.03 6.17 10.16
N GLU A 111 9.36 6.17 10.11
CA GLU A 111 10.11 7.16 9.32
C GLU A 111 9.86 6.98 7.82
N GLN A 112 9.98 5.75 7.33
CA GLN A 112 9.67 5.45 5.94
C GLN A 112 8.18 5.68 5.65
N GLY A 113 7.32 5.34 6.61
CA GLY A 113 5.87 5.56 6.48
C GLY A 113 5.52 7.02 6.27
N GLN A 114 6.21 7.92 6.95
CA GLN A 114 5.99 9.36 6.75
C GLN A 114 6.30 9.79 5.31
N GLN A 115 7.39 9.28 4.74
CA GLN A 115 7.77 9.58 3.35
C GLN A 115 6.77 8.99 2.36
N ILE A 116 6.35 7.77 2.60
CA ILE A 116 5.39 7.07 1.74
C ILE A 116 4.03 7.78 1.77
N ALA A 117 3.57 8.20 2.95
CA ALA A 117 2.33 8.95 3.09
C ALA A 117 2.38 10.27 2.30
N ALA A 118 3.51 10.96 2.32
CA ALA A 118 3.70 12.19 1.55
C ALA A 118 3.63 11.92 0.04
N GLN A 119 4.21 10.81 -0.42
CA GLN A 119 4.13 10.42 -1.83
C GLN A 119 2.70 10.07 -2.24
N ILE A 120 1.97 9.34 -1.40
CA ILE A 120 0.56 9.02 -1.65
C ILE A 120 -0.25 10.32 -1.72
N ALA A 121 -0.04 11.24 -0.80
CA ALA A 121 -0.74 12.53 -0.78
C ALA A 121 -0.47 13.32 -2.05
N THR A 122 0.77 13.34 -2.54
CA THR A 122 1.11 14.00 -3.80
C THR A 122 0.34 13.42 -4.97
N CYS A 123 0.23 12.11 -5.06
CA CYS A 123 -0.53 11.44 -6.13
C CYS A 123 -2.03 11.74 -6.02
N VAL A 124 -2.58 11.68 -4.83
CA VAL A 124 -4.01 11.96 -4.60
C VAL A 124 -4.32 13.41 -4.96
N ASP A 125 -3.47 14.36 -4.56
CA ASP A 125 -3.66 15.78 -4.87
C ASP A 125 -3.58 16.04 -6.37
N GLU A 126 -2.64 15.39 -7.07
CA GLU A 126 -2.51 15.50 -8.52
C GLU A 126 -3.76 14.99 -9.24
N ILE A 127 -4.28 13.84 -8.81
CA ILE A 127 -5.51 13.28 -9.38
C ILE A 127 -6.69 14.22 -9.11
N ALA A 128 -6.78 14.79 -7.92
CA ALA A 128 -7.85 15.73 -7.58
C ALA A 128 -7.78 17.01 -8.43
N ALA A 129 -6.57 17.50 -8.72
CA ALA A 129 -6.37 18.73 -9.48
C ALA A 129 -6.54 18.55 -10.98
N HIS A 130 -6.06 17.43 -11.55
CA HIS A 130 -5.93 17.23 -13.00
C HIS A 130 -6.64 15.98 -13.53
N GLY A 131 -7.35 15.25 -12.67
CA GLY A 131 -7.99 13.98 -13.03
C GLY A 131 -6.96 12.86 -13.23
N GLN A 132 -7.43 11.73 -13.75
CA GLN A 132 -6.60 10.54 -13.94
C GLN A 132 -5.84 10.55 -15.26
N GLN A 133 -5.75 11.70 -15.92
CA GLN A 133 -5.22 11.81 -17.28
C GLN A 133 -3.70 11.90 -17.36
N ASP A 134 -3.03 12.30 -16.28
CA ASP A 134 -1.57 12.38 -16.29
C ASP A 134 -0.95 11.02 -15.94
N SER A 135 -1.01 10.11 -16.90
CA SER A 135 -0.50 8.76 -16.74
C SER A 135 1.01 8.72 -16.53
N LYS A 136 1.77 9.67 -17.10
CA LYS A 136 3.23 9.72 -16.92
C LYS A 136 3.59 10.05 -15.48
N PHE A 137 2.96 11.09 -14.93
CA PHE A 137 3.19 11.48 -13.55
C PHE A 137 2.85 10.33 -12.59
N LEU A 138 1.69 9.72 -12.78
CA LEU A 138 1.25 8.62 -11.91
C LEU A 138 2.16 7.39 -12.04
N SER A 139 2.58 7.05 -13.27
CA SER A 139 3.48 5.91 -13.47
C SER A 139 4.86 6.14 -12.86
N LEU A 140 5.40 7.36 -12.99
CA LEU A 140 6.68 7.71 -12.36
C LEU A 140 6.59 7.61 -10.84
N ASN A 141 5.51 8.14 -10.28
CA ASN A 141 5.32 8.10 -8.83
C ASN A 141 5.05 6.68 -8.34
N CYS A 142 4.35 5.87 -9.11
CA CYS A 142 4.13 4.47 -8.78
C CYS A 142 5.46 3.72 -8.69
N TYR A 143 6.31 3.86 -9.70
CA TYR A 143 7.62 3.23 -9.70
C TYR A 143 8.50 3.74 -8.57
N ASN A 144 8.49 5.07 -8.34
CA ASN A 144 9.26 5.68 -7.26
C ASN A 144 8.82 5.14 -5.89
N LEU A 145 7.52 4.96 -5.70
CA LEU A 145 6.99 4.39 -4.46
C LEU A 145 7.46 2.94 -4.27
N LEU A 146 7.42 2.14 -5.34
CA LEU A 146 7.94 0.76 -5.30
C LEU A 146 9.42 0.73 -4.97
N LEU A 147 10.22 1.66 -5.52
CA LEU A 147 11.63 1.77 -5.20
C LEU A 147 11.85 2.08 -3.71
N ASN A 148 11.01 2.92 -3.12
CA ASN A 148 11.11 3.22 -1.70
C ASN A 148 10.81 2.00 -0.83
N PHE A 149 9.93 1.11 -1.28
CA PHE A 149 9.70 -0.15 -0.58
C PHE A 149 10.94 -1.05 -0.59
N THR A 150 11.78 -0.95 -1.61
CA THR A 150 13.01 -1.75 -1.65
C THR A 150 13.96 -1.38 -0.50
N ASP A 151 13.91 -0.15 -0.02
CA ASP A 151 14.71 0.29 1.12
C ASP A 151 14.21 -0.31 2.44
N CYS A 152 13.02 -0.87 2.45
CA CYS A 152 12.39 -1.43 3.65
C CYS A 152 12.51 -2.95 3.75
N VAL A 153 13.02 -3.61 2.71
CA VAL A 153 13.06 -5.09 2.63
C VAL A 153 13.84 -5.72 3.79
N ASN A 154 14.88 -5.04 4.27
CA ASN A 154 15.71 -5.50 5.38
C ASN A 154 15.28 -4.87 6.71
N GLY A 155 13.99 -4.55 6.84
CA GLY A 155 13.43 -3.96 8.03
C GLY A 155 13.35 -4.92 9.22
N PRO A 156 12.54 -4.58 10.24
CA PRO A 156 12.51 -5.33 11.51
C PRO A 156 12.32 -6.83 11.34
N ALA A 157 13.07 -7.60 12.12
CA ALA A 157 13.08 -9.06 12.03
C ALA A 157 11.73 -9.70 12.39
N HIS A 158 10.87 -9.01 13.14
CA HIS A 158 9.57 -9.56 13.50
C HIS A 158 8.66 -9.78 12.29
N MET A 159 9.02 -9.27 11.14
CA MET A 159 8.30 -9.46 9.89
C MET A 159 8.79 -10.65 9.07
N GLN A 160 9.76 -11.33 9.58
CA GLN A 160 10.35 -12.50 8.90
C GLN A 160 9.44 -13.72 9.01
#